data_8bb59449cfefe118231d8c1628b19402
#
_entry.id   8bb59449cfefe118231d8c1628b19402
#
_cell.length_a   1.000
_cell.length_b   1.000
_cell.length_c   1.000
_cell.angle_alpha   90.00
_cell.angle_beta   90.00
_cell.angle_gamma   90.00
#
_symmetry.space_group_name_H-M   'P 1'
#
loop_
_entity.id
_entity.type
_entity.pdbx_description
1 polymer ?
#
loop_
_entity_poly.entity_id
_entity_poly.type
_entity_poly.pdbx_seq_one_letter_code
_entity_poly.pdbx_strand_id
1 'polypeptide(L)'
;MDKIIGLGNALVDVLATLEDDTLLEEMGLPKGSMQLIDDAKLQQINTRFSQMKTHQATGGSAGNAILGLACLGAGTGFIGKIGNDHFGDFFRNNLQKNDIEDKLLISEQLPSGVASTFISPDGERTFGTYLGAAASLRAEELTLDMFKGYAYLFIEGYLVQDHEMILHAIELAKEAGLQICLDMASYNIVANDMEFFSLLINKYVDIVFANEEEAKAFTGKEPKEALGVIAKKCSIAIVKVGAEGSYIRKGTEEIKVSAIPVEKVVDTTGAGDYFASGFLYGLTC
;
A
#
# COMPACT_ATOMS: atom_id res chain seq x y z
N MET A 1 23.73 -4.50 1.43
CA MET A 1 22.35 -4.51 0.90
C MET A 1 21.74 -3.14 1.15
N ASP A 2 21.18 -2.52 0.15
CA ASP A 2 20.56 -1.19 0.27
C ASP A 2 19.30 -1.28 1.14
N LYS A 3 19.08 -0.28 1.99
CA LYS A 3 17.89 -0.22 2.84
C LYS A 3 16.74 0.47 2.10
N ILE A 4 15.52 0.04 2.41
CA ILE A 4 14.28 0.55 1.81
C ILE A 4 13.38 1.12 2.91
N ILE A 5 12.84 2.31 2.71
CA ILE A 5 11.83 2.87 3.59
C ILE A 5 10.49 2.97 2.89
N GLY A 6 9.41 2.59 3.56
CA GLY A 6 8.03 2.76 3.09
C GLY A 6 7.38 4.00 3.66
N LEU A 7 6.55 4.65 2.87
CA LEU A 7 5.65 5.71 3.30
C LEU A 7 4.22 5.29 2.94
N GLY A 8 3.36 5.15 3.94
CA GLY A 8 2.00 4.66 3.71
C GLY A 8 1.06 4.82 4.88
N ASN A 9 -0.19 4.44 4.65
CA ASN A 9 -1.21 4.40 5.68
C ASN A 9 -0.92 3.26 6.67
N ALA A 10 -0.68 3.59 7.92
CA ALA A 10 -0.52 2.63 9.00
C ALA A 10 -1.91 2.10 9.41
N LEU A 11 -2.30 0.96 8.86
CA LEU A 11 -3.61 0.35 9.09
C LEU A 11 -3.49 -0.97 9.85
N VAL A 12 -4.49 -1.27 10.68
CA VAL A 12 -4.65 -2.60 11.27
C VAL A 12 -5.88 -3.25 10.63
N ASP A 13 -5.68 -4.39 10.01
CA ASP A 13 -6.75 -5.22 9.48
C ASP A 13 -7.39 -6.01 10.62
N VAL A 14 -8.70 -5.84 10.81
CA VAL A 14 -9.49 -6.63 11.75
C VAL A 14 -10.45 -7.51 10.95
N LEU A 15 -10.19 -8.80 10.92
CA LEU A 15 -10.90 -9.76 10.08
C LEU A 15 -11.94 -10.51 10.88
N ALA A 16 -13.16 -10.59 10.37
CA ALA A 16 -14.26 -11.40 10.89
C ALA A 16 -14.85 -12.28 9.79
N THR A 17 -14.99 -13.59 10.06
CA THR A 17 -15.70 -14.50 9.14
C THR A 17 -17.19 -14.47 9.47
N LEU A 18 -18.00 -14.25 8.45
CA LEU A 18 -19.45 -14.18 8.54
C LEU A 18 -20.08 -15.56 8.38
N GLU A 19 -21.22 -15.80 9.05
CA GLU A 19 -22.08 -16.97 8.83
C GLU A 19 -22.92 -16.80 7.56
N ASP A 20 -23.34 -15.55 7.28
CA ASP A 20 -24.05 -15.12 6.08
C ASP A 20 -23.77 -13.63 5.80
N ASP A 21 -24.34 -13.07 4.73
CA ASP A 21 -24.10 -11.68 4.30
C ASP A 21 -25.04 -10.64 4.96
N THR A 22 -25.91 -11.05 5.89
CA THR A 22 -26.88 -10.16 6.56
C THR A 22 -26.20 -8.97 7.24
N LEU A 23 -25.03 -9.21 7.87
CA LEU A 23 -24.30 -8.15 8.54
C LEU A 23 -23.79 -7.07 7.56
N LEU A 24 -23.43 -7.46 6.33
CA LEU A 24 -23.02 -6.49 5.29
C LEU A 24 -24.19 -5.59 4.89
N GLU A 25 -25.39 -6.17 4.75
CA GLU A 25 -26.62 -5.42 4.44
C GLU A 25 -26.95 -4.45 5.59
N GLU A 26 -26.92 -4.91 6.87
CA GLU A 26 -27.12 -4.06 8.03
C GLU A 26 -26.11 -2.92 8.12
N MET A 27 -24.86 -3.17 7.74
CA MET A 27 -23.80 -2.16 7.70
C MET A 27 -23.84 -1.29 6.43
N GLY A 28 -24.68 -1.62 5.43
CA GLY A 28 -24.73 -0.88 4.17
C GLY A 28 -23.42 -0.96 3.39
N LEU A 29 -22.68 -2.06 3.52
CA LEU A 29 -21.42 -2.31 2.83
C LEU A 29 -21.69 -3.24 1.64
N PRO A 30 -21.54 -2.78 0.39
CA PRO A 30 -21.70 -3.64 -0.77
C PRO A 30 -20.68 -4.78 -0.75
N LYS A 31 -21.15 -6.02 -0.88
CA LYS A 31 -20.28 -7.21 -0.90
C LYS A 31 -19.19 -7.08 -1.95
N GLY A 32 -17.98 -7.48 -1.58
CA GLY A 32 -16.80 -7.43 -2.46
C GLY A 32 -16.20 -6.03 -2.64
N SER A 33 -16.73 -5.01 -1.95
CA SER A 33 -16.24 -3.63 -2.10
C SER A 33 -15.32 -3.19 -0.98
N MET A 34 -14.51 -2.16 -1.24
CA MET A 34 -13.82 -1.38 -0.22
C MET A 34 -14.49 0.00 -0.13
N GLN A 35 -14.97 0.33 1.07
CA GLN A 35 -15.61 1.61 1.37
C GLN A 35 -14.82 2.34 2.45
N LEU A 36 -14.56 3.63 2.23
CA LEU A 36 -14.10 4.51 3.31
C LEU A 36 -15.29 4.79 4.23
N ILE A 37 -15.07 4.65 5.52
CA ILE A 37 -16.08 4.84 6.55
C ILE A 37 -15.68 5.94 7.53
N ASP A 38 -16.66 6.55 8.17
CA ASP A 38 -16.46 7.52 9.24
C ASP A 38 -16.35 6.84 10.62
N ASP A 39 -16.06 7.65 11.63
CA ASP A 39 -15.95 7.21 13.02
C ASP A 39 -17.25 6.55 13.53
N ALA A 40 -18.41 7.12 13.19
CA ALA A 40 -19.70 6.57 13.63
C ALA A 40 -19.92 5.15 13.07
N LYS A 41 -19.56 4.92 11.82
CA LYS A 41 -19.65 3.59 11.19
C LYS A 41 -18.63 2.64 11.79
N LEU A 42 -17.40 3.09 12.06
CA LEU A 42 -16.39 2.28 12.76
C LEU A 42 -16.88 1.81 14.13
N GLN A 43 -17.51 2.68 14.92
CA GLN A 43 -18.08 2.31 16.22
C GLN A 43 -19.21 1.27 16.11
N GLN A 44 -20.06 1.37 15.08
CA GLN A 44 -21.06 0.35 14.80
C GLN A 44 -20.44 -1.01 14.50
N ILE A 45 -19.41 -1.04 13.64
CA ILE A 45 -18.68 -2.26 13.28
C ILE A 45 -17.98 -2.85 14.50
N ASN A 46 -17.28 -2.04 15.28
CA ASN A 46 -16.59 -2.46 16.50
C ASN A 46 -17.55 -3.11 17.50
N THR A 47 -18.75 -2.56 17.64
CA THR A 47 -19.79 -3.15 18.50
C THR A 47 -20.18 -4.55 18.04
N ARG A 48 -20.29 -4.79 16.74
CA ARG A 48 -20.56 -6.13 16.20
C ARG A 48 -19.36 -7.05 16.33
N PHE A 49 -18.16 -6.58 15.98
CA PHE A 49 -16.95 -7.36 16.06
C PHE A 49 -16.58 -7.80 17.48
N SER A 50 -16.95 -7.00 18.51
CA SER A 50 -16.76 -7.40 19.92
C SER A 50 -17.51 -8.67 20.32
N GLN A 51 -18.54 -9.06 19.56
CA GLN A 51 -19.34 -10.26 19.77
C GLN A 51 -18.91 -11.43 18.85
N MET A 52 -17.90 -11.23 18.02
CA MET A 52 -17.43 -12.19 17.02
C MET A 52 -15.98 -12.60 17.31
N LYS A 53 -15.58 -13.73 16.77
CA LYS A 53 -14.17 -14.10 16.73
C LYS A 53 -13.49 -13.31 15.61
N THR A 54 -12.55 -12.45 16.00
CA THR A 54 -11.77 -11.64 15.06
C THR A 54 -10.30 -12.03 15.08
N HIS A 55 -9.61 -11.74 13.98
CA HIS A 55 -8.16 -11.80 13.86
C HIS A 55 -7.63 -10.43 13.51
N GLN A 56 -6.44 -10.10 13.98
CA GLN A 56 -5.77 -8.84 13.67
C GLN A 56 -4.48 -9.11 12.90
N ALA A 57 -4.23 -8.28 11.91
CA ALA A 57 -2.98 -8.23 11.15
C ALA A 57 -2.60 -6.78 10.87
N THR A 58 -1.33 -6.49 10.69
CA THR A 58 -0.94 -5.20 10.12
C THR A 58 -1.30 -5.17 8.65
N GLY A 59 -1.82 -4.04 8.19
CA GLY A 59 -2.25 -3.79 6.83
C GLY A 59 -1.65 -2.50 6.27
N GLY A 60 -2.28 -2.01 5.20
CA GLY A 60 -1.74 -0.91 4.40
C GLY A 60 -0.76 -1.42 3.35
N SER A 61 -0.89 -0.93 2.11
CA SER A 61 -0.11 -1.44 0.97
C SER A 61 1.40 -1.31 1.19
N ALA A 62 1.87 -0.11 1.58
CA ALA A 62 3.29 0.08 1.89
C ALA A 62 3.72 -0.73 3.12
N GLY A 63 2.85 -0.87 4.14
CA GLY A 63 3.12 -1.69 5.32
C GLY A 63 3.38 -3.15 4.94
N ASN A 64 2.53 -3.73 4.10
CA ASN A 64 2.67 -5.10 3.58
C ASN A 64 3.96 -5.26 2.76
N ALA A 65 4.25 -4.30 1.88
CA ALA A 65 5.46 -4.33 1.05
C ALA A 65 6.74 -4.30 1.91
N ILE A 66 6.77 -3.44 2.92
CA ILE A 66 7.92 -3.32 3.84
C ILE A 66 8.05 -4.56 4.73
N LEU A 67 6.94 -5.11 5.22
CA LEU A 67 6.96 -6.36 5.98
C LEU A 67 7.50 -7.52 5.12
N GLY A 68 7.05 -7.63 3.87
CA GLY A 68 7.55 -8.65 2.95
C GLY A 68 9.05 -8.53 2.70
N LEU A 69 9.58 -7.31 2.54
CA LEU A 69 11.00 -7.04 2.41
C LEU A 69 11.79 -7.44 3.67
N ALA A 70 11.28 -7.09 4.86
CA ALA A 70 11.89 -7.49 6.13
C ALA A 70 11.94 -9.02 6.28
N CYS A 71 10.86 -9.73 5.92
CA CYS A 71 10.83 -11.19 5.91
C CYS A 71 11.85 -11.83 4.95
N LEU A 72 12.21 -11.13 3.87
CA LEU A 72 13.28 -11.55 2.95
C LEU A 72 14.67 -11.21 3.47
N GLY A 73 14.78 -10.47 4.57
CA GLY A 73 16.06 -10.10 5.19
C GLY A 73 16.64 -8.76 4.73
N ALA A 74 15.86 -7.92 4.03
CA ALA A 74 16.27 -6.56 3.70
C ALA A 74 16.23 -5.64 4.93
N GLY A 75 17.13 -4.66 5.01
CA GLY A 75 17.01 -3.57 5.97
C GLY A 75 15.88 -2.63 5.59
N THR A 76 14.93 -2.41 6.49
CA THR A 76 13.71 -1.68 6.20
C THR A 76 13.35 -0.65 7.25
N GLY A 77 12.56 0.35 6.87
CA GLY A 77 11.92 1.33 7.75
C GLY A 77 10.51 1.65 7.27
N PHE A 78 9.69 2.21 8.14
CA PHE A 78 8.32 2.60 7.79
C PHE A 78 7.96 3.96 8.39
N ILE A 79 7.52 4.88 7.53
CA ILE A 79 6.92 6.17 7.88
C ILE A 79 5.41 6.07 7.73
N GLY A 80 4.69 6.45 8.75
CA GLY A 80 3.23 6.52 8.78
C GLY A 80 2.77 7.19 10.06
N LYS A 81 1.46 7.29 10.26
CA LYS A 81 0.92 7.90 11.47
C LYS A 81 -0.13 7.00 12.11
N ILE A 82 0.00 6.79 13.42
CA ILE A 82 -0.88 5.97 14.24
C ILE A 82 -1.53 6.82 15.34
N GLY A 83 -2.62 6.35 15.91
CA GLY A 83 -3.17 6.91 17.16
C GLY A 83 -2.41 6.41 18.37
N ASN A 84 -2.62 7.10 19.49
CA ASN A 84 -2.16 6.68 20.81
C ASN A 84 -3.19 5.68 21.41
N ASP A 85 -3.27 4.48 20.81
CA ASP A 85 -4.28 3.46 21.14
C ASP A 85 -3.75 2.02 20.92
N HIS A 86 -4.60 1.05 21.26
CA HIS A 86 -4.28 -0.38 21.12
C HIS A 86 -3.86 -0.78 19.69
N PHE A 87 -4.50 -0.24 18.66
CA PHE A 87 -4.16 -0.58 17.27
C PHE A 87 -2.82 0.05 16.86
N GLY A 88 -2.53 1.27 17.34
CA GLY A 88 -1.24 1.91 17.15
C GLY A 88 -0.10 1.12 17.80
N ASP A 89 -0.31 0.66 19.03
CA ASP A 89 0.64 -0.22 19.72
C ASP A 89 0.81 -1.56 18.97
N PHE A 90 -0.29 -2.14 18.49
CA PHE A 90 -0.22 -3.38 17.70
C PHE A 90 0.61 -3.20 16.43
N PHE A 91 0.37 -2.12 15.68
CA PHE A 91 1.14 -1.82 14.46
C PHE A 91 2.63 -1.62 14.77
N ARG A 92 2.95 -0.78 15.76
CA ARG A 92 4.34 -0.53 16.19
C ARG A 92 5.05 -1.79 16.65
N ASN A 93 4.40 -2.60 17.48
CA ASN A 93 4.96 -3.86 17.97
C ASN A 93 5.27 -4.83 16.82
N ASN A 94 4.44 -4.82 15.77
CA ASN A 94 4.68 -5.63 14.59
C ASN A 94 5.93 -5.15 13.81
N LEU A 95 6.13 -3.84 13.65
CA LEU A 95 7.36 -3.31 13.05
C LEU A 95 8.59 -3.78 13.84
N GLN A 96 8.58 -3.59 15.14
CA GLN A 96 9.69 -3.97 16.02
C GLN A 96 9.99 -5.47 15.99
N LYS A 97 8.95 -6.31 16.00
CA LYS A 97 9.08 -7.77 15.92
C LYS A 97 9.75 -8.25 14.63
N ASN A 98 9.62 -7.49 13.55
CA ASN A 98 10.17 -7.82 12.25
C ASN A 98 11.42 -6.97 11.90
N ASP A 99 12.06 -6.35 12.90
CA ASP A 99 13.27 -5.53 12.73
C ASP A 99 13.12 -4.39 11.72
N ILE A 100 11.89 -3.84 11.57
CA ILE A 100 11.58 -2.68 10.73
C ILE A 100 11.82 -1.41 11.55
N GLU A 101 12.65 -0.49 11.06
CA GLU A 101 12.92 0.78 11.75
C GLU A 101 11.61 1.59 11.87
N ASP A 102 11.22 1.88 13.11
CA ASP A 102 10.01 2.65 13.44
C ASP A 102 10.26 4.15 13.22
N LYS A 103 9.62 4.72 12.20
CA LYS A 103 9.53 6.16 11.93
C LYS A 103 8.08 6.65 12.04
N LEU A 104 7.29 5.99 12.90
CA LEU A 104 5.89 6.34 13.11
C LEU A 104 5.72 7.66 13.87
N LEU A 105 4.80 8.46 13.38
CA LEU A 105 4.27 9.61 14.10
C LEU A 105 3.02 9.21 14.91
N ILE A 106 2.73 9.94 15.97
CA ILE A 106 1.61 9.64 16.85
C ILE A 106 0.60 10.80 16.80
N SER A 107 -0.66 10.47 16.59
CA SER A 107 -1.78 11.40 16.79
C SER A 107 -2.33 11.24 18.20
N GLU A 108 -2.40 12.33 18.94
CA GLU A 108 -3.09 12.39 20.24
C GLU A 108 -4.60 12.64 20.10
N GLN A 109 -5.06 12.94 18.87
CA GLN A 109 -6.44 13.39 18.64
C GLN A 109 -7.29 12.36 17.88
N LEU A 110 -6.66 11.58 16.99
CA LEU A 110 -7.33 10.61 16.13
C LEU A 110 -6.88 9.20 16.47
N PRO A 111 -7.81 8.23 16.48
CA PRO A 111 -7.45 6.83 16.64
C PRO A 111 -6.71 6.30 15.41
N SER A 112 -6.02 5.21 15.59
CA SER A 112 -5.32 4.50 14.50
C SER A 112 -6.26 4.09 13.39
N GLY A 113 -5.73 3.99 12.19
CA GLY A 113 -6.47 3.51 11.04
C GLY A 113 -6.78 2.00 11.14
N VAL A 114 -8.00 1.63 10.76
CA VAL A 114 -8.51 0.25 10.83
C VAL A 114 -9.21 -0.11 9.54
N ALA A 115 -8.84 -1.24 8.95
CA ALA A 115 -9.59 -1.88 7.88
C ALA A 115 -10.42 -3.04 8.47
N SER A 116 -11.71 -2.83 8.65
CA SER A 116 -12.65 -3.86 9.08
C SER A 116 -12.97 -4.76 7.90
N THR A 117 -12.48 -6.00 7.95
CA THR A 117 -12.60 -6.96 6.85
C THR A 117 -13.62 -8.03 7.19
N PHE A 118 -14.68 -8.09 6.40
CA PHE A 118 -15.73 -9.09 6.49
C PHE A 118 -15.46 -10.17 5.44
N ILE A 119 -15.36 -11.43 5.88
CA ILE A 119 -15.15 -12.59 5.00
C ILE A 119 -16.46 -13.34 4.89
N SER A 120 -17.11 -13.26 3.73
CA SER A 120 -18.35 -13.97 3.41
C SER A 120 -18.13 -15.49 3.33
N PRO A 121 -19.20 -16.33 3.42
CA PRO A 121 -19.08 -17.79 3.34
C PRO A 121 -18.46 -18.33 2.06
N ASP A 122 -18.56 -17.58 0.95
CA ASP A 122 -17.95 -17.89 -0.35
C ASP A 122 -16.49 -17.44 -0.46
N GLY A 123 -15.94 -16.81 0.62
CA GLY A 123 -14.58 -16.30 0.67
C GLY A 123 -14.42 -14.87 0.14
N GLU A 124 -15.50 -14.23 -0.35
CA GLU A 124 -15.47 -12.83 -0.78
C GLU A 124 -15.17 -11.91 0.40
N ARG A 125 -14.37 -10.85 0.16
CA ARG A 125 -13.98 -9.89 1.20
C ARG A 125 -14.60 -8.54 0.95
N THR A 126 -15.19 -7.98 2.01
CA THR A 126 -15.75 -6.63 2.02
C THR A 126 -15.02 -5.81 3.08
N PHE A 127 -14.65 -4.57 2.76
CA PHE A 127 -13.85 -3.73 3.63
C PHE A 127 -14.61 -2.46 4.01
N GLY A 128 -14.68 -2.18 5.31
CA GLY A 128 -14.98 -0.85 5.84
C GLY A 128 -13.69 -0.24 6.39
N THR A 129 -13.09 0.71 5.68
CA THR A 129 -11.78 1.26 6.02
C THR A 129 -11.93 2.65 6.65
N TYR A 130 -11.54 2.77 7.89
CA TYR A 130 -11.38 4.03 8.60
C TYR A 130 -9.92 4.41 8.64
N LEU A 131 -9.56 5.53 8.01
CA LEU A 131 -8.15 5.93 7.92
C LEU A 131 -7.60 6.56 9.21
N GLY A 132 -8.44 7.24 10.00
CA GLY A 132 -8.06 7.80 11.28
C GLY A 132 -6.78 8.64 11.24
N ALA A 133 -5.87 8.34 12.16
CA ALA A 133 -4.57 9.01 12.26
C ALA A 133 -3.74 8.89 10.98
N ALA A 134 -3.85 7.79 10.24
CA ALA A 134 -3.07 7.57 9.02
C ALA A 134 -3.29 8.68 7.98
N ALA A 135 -4.54 9.12 7.78
CA ALA A 135 -4.88 10.22 6.87
C ALA A 135 -4.53 11.61 7.42
N SER A 136 -4.05 11.70 8.64
CA SER A 136 -3.68 12.98 9.27
C SER A 136 -2.18 13.28 9.23
N LEU A 137 -1.39 12.47 8.54
CA LEU A 137 0.02 12.77 8.28
C LEU A 137 0.12 14.02 7.41
N ARG A 138 0.97 14.98 7.81
CA ARG A 138 1.14 16.27 7.12
C ARG A 138 2.59 16.49 6.71
N ALA A 139 2.78 17.33 5.70
CA ALA A 139 4.08 17.68 5.17
C ALA A 139 5.06 18.18 6.24
N GLU A 140 4.61 19.08 7.12
CA GLU A 140 5.44 19.68 8.17
C GLU A 140 5.92 18.70 9.26
N GLU A 141 5.33 17.51 9.33
CA GLU A 141 5.73 16.48 10.27
C GLU A 141 6.89 15.62 9.75
N LEU A 142 7.15 15.69 8.44
CA LEU A 142 8.24 14.94 7.80
C LEU A 142 9.57 15.71 7.92
N THR A 143 10.64 14.99 8.20
CA THR A 143 11.98 15.57 8.32
C THR A 143 12.99 14.80 7.48
N LEU A 144 14.04 15.49 7.03
CA LEU A 144 15.10 14.87 6.23
C LEU A 144 15.75 13.65 6.95
N ASP A 145 15.85 13.70 8.28
CA ASP A 145 16.44 12.63 9.07
C ASP A 145 15.66 11.30 8.99
N MET A 146 14.37 11.34 8.67
CA MET A 146 13.57 10.12 8.47
C MET A 146 14.03 9.32 7.25
N PHE A 147 14.62 9.99 6.23
CA PHE A 147 15.01 9.38 4.96
C PHE A 147 16.48 9.00 4.90
N LYS A 148 17.32 9.49 5.81
CA LYS A 148 18.75 9.21 5.79
C LYS A 148 19.08 7.74 6.01
N GLY A 149 20.02 7.23 5.23
CA GLY A 149 20.51 5.85 5.36
C GLY A 149 19.73 4.81 4.58
N TYR A 150 18.73 5.24 3.79
CA TYR A 150 17.98 4.41 2.85
C TYR A 150 18.41 4.71 1.41
N ALA A 151 18.20 3.75 0.50
CA ALA A 151 18.45 3.91 -0.93
C ALA A 151 17.16 4.10 -1.72
N TYR A 152 16.04 3.58 -1.20
CA TYR A 152 14.75 3.63 -1.87
C TYR A 152 13.66 4.11 -0.92
N LEU A 153 12.76 4.97 -1.43
CA LEU A 153 11.48 5.29 -0.81
C LEU A 153 10.36 4.59 -1.59
N PHE A 154 9.63 3.68 -0.95
CA PHE A 154 8.44 3.05 -1.50
C PHE A 154 7.19 3.77 -1.01
N ILE A 155 6.38 4.28 -1.95
CA ILE A 155 5.17 5.05 -1.69
C ILE A 155 3.95 4.28 -2.21
N GLU A 156 2.92 4.14 -1.38
CA GLU A 156 1.62 3.66 -1.84
C GLU A 156 0.80 4.77 -2.49
N GLY A 157 0.21 4.50 -3.64
CA GLY A 157 -0.54 5.48 -4.41
C GLY A 157 -1.81 6.02 -3.72
N TYR A 158 -2.30 5.37 -2.67
CA TYR A 158 -3.42 5.89 -1.87
C TYR A 158 -3.10 7.24 -1.20
N LEU A 159 -1.84 7.55 -0.96
CA LEU A 159 -1.41 8.82 -0.37
C LEU A 159 -1.45 9.99 -1.36
N VAL A 160 -1.59 9.73 -2.65
CA VAL A 160 -1.61 10.74 -3.72
C VAL A 160 -2.72 11.80 -3.52
N GLN A 161 -3.74 11.50 -2.72
CA GLN A 161 -4.81 12.44 -2.38
C GLN A 161 -4.32 13.67 -1.57
N ASP A 162 -3.16 13.58 -0.90
CA ASP A 162 -2.50 14.74 -0.24
C ASP A 162 -1.25 15.14 -1.03
N HIS A 163 -1.45 15.99 -2.04
CA HIS A 163 -0.40 16.44 -2.96
C HIS A 163 0.77 17.11 -2.25
N GLU A 164 0.49 17.95 -1.23
CA GLU A 164 1.50 18.69 -0.49
C GLU A 164 2.41 17.74 0.29
N MET A 165 1.80 16.81 1.03
CA MET A 165 2.52 15.83 1.83
C MET A 165 3.41 14.94 0.95
N ILE A 166 2.87 14.42 -0.16
CA ILE A 166 3.62 13.56 -1.09
C ILE A 166 4.79 14.30 -1.74
N LEU A 167 4.58 15.53 -2.25
CA LEU A 167 5.65 16.30 -2.86
C LEU A 167 6.77 16.59 -1.86
N HIS A 168 6.42 16.98 -0.64
CA HIS A 168 7.40 17.24 0.40
C HIS A 168 8.19 15.98 0.79
N ALA A 169 7.50 14.83 0.95
CA ALA A 169 8.16 13.55 1.20
C ALA A 169 9.15 13.17 0.10
N ILE A 170 8.76 13.34 -1.16
CA ILE A 170 9.62 13.06 -2.32
C ILE A 170 10.82 14.02 -2.37
N GLU A 171 10.62 15.30 -2.09
CA GLU A 171 11.70 16.29 -2.07
C GLU A 171 12.74 15.95 -0.99
N LEU A 172 12.29 15.62 0.23
CA LEU A 172 13.19 15.19 1.31
C LEU A 172 13.93 13.90 0.96
N ALA A 173 13.23 12.92 0.36
CA ALA A 173 13.85 11.67 -0.07
C ALA A 173 14.90 11.89 -1.16
N LYS A 174 14.62 12.75 -2.15
CA LYS A 174 15.58 13.12 -3.20
C LYS A 174 16.78 13.87 -2.63
N GLU A 175 16.57 14.77 -1.67
CA GLU A 175 17.67 15.45 -0.96
C GLU A 175 18.55 14.46 -0.19
N ALA A 176 17.95 13.42 0.39
CA ALA A 176 18.68 12.31 1.04
C ALA A 176 19.32 11.33 0.04
N GLY A 177 19.07 11.47 -1.27
CA GLY A 177 19.65 10.65 -2.34
C GLY A 177 18.89 9.38 -2.68
N LEU A 178 17.62 9.24 -2.27
CA LEU A 178 16.81 8.04 -2.50
C LEU A 178 16.25 7.99 -3.93
N GLN A 179 16.09 6.77 -4.43
CA GLN A 179 15.24 6.48 -5.58
C GLN A 179 13.78 6.33 -5.13
N ILE A 180 12.85 6.85 -5.91
CA ILE A 180 11.43 6.86 -5.59
C ILE A 180 10.73 5.71 -6.32
N CYS A 181 10.07 4.84 -5.55
CA CYS A 181 9.26 3.74 -6.02
C CYS A 181 7.79 4.07 -5.71
N LEU A 182 6.92 4.05 -6.71
CA LEU A 182 5.49 4.32 -6.57
C LEU A 182 4.67 3.12 -7.02
N ASP A 183 3.82 2.57 -6.14
CA ASP A 183 2.74 1.67 -6.54
C ASP A 183 1.48 2.49 -6.82
N MET A 184 0.81 2.25 -7.94
CA MET A 184 -0.37 3.02 -8.36
C MET A 184 -1.62 2.72 -7.51
N ALA A 185 -1.58 1.69 -6.68
CA ALA A 185 -2.57 1.30 -5.68
C ALA A 185 -3.96 0.89 -6.22
N SER A 186 -4.63 1.71 -7.01
CA SER A 186 -5.97 1.43 -7.52
C SER A 186 -6.28 2.24 -8.77
N TYR A 187 -6.95 1.61 -9.75
CA TYR A 187 -7.39 2.28 -10.99
C TYR A 187 -8.29 3.50 -10.73
N ASN A 188 -9.12 3.46 -9.69
CA ASN A 188 -9.98 4.58 -9.32
C ASN A 188 -9.16 5.79 -8.85
N ILE A 189 -8.13 5.55 -8.02
CA ILE A 189 -7.24 6.61 -7.53
C ILE A 189 -6.49 7.22 -8.72
N VAL A 190 -5.95 6.38 -9.61
CA VAL A 190 -5.27 6.84 -10.83
C VAL A 190 -6.19 7.68 -11.72
N ALA A 191 -7.42 7.22 -11.95
CA ALA A 191 -8.38 7.93 -12.80
C ALA A 191 -8.81 9.28 -12.21
N ASN A 192 -8.96 9.36 -10.89
CA ASN A 192 -9.38 10.57 -10.21
C ASN A 192 -8.29 11.64 -10.14
N ASP A 193 -7.00 11.24 -10.17
CA ASP A 193 -5.86 12.15 -9.98
C ASP A 193 -4.74 11.94 -11.02
N MET A 194 -5.14 11.67 -12.25
CA MET A 194 -4.23 11.33 -13.36
C MET A 194 -3.17 12.41 -13.62
N GLU A 195 -3.53 13.69 -13.50
CA GLU A 195 -2.60 14.79 -13.74
C GLU A 195 -1.46 14.78 -12.72
N PHE A 196 -1.78 14.53 -11.46
CA PHE A 196 -0.78 14.47 -10.40
C PHE A 196 0.09 13.21 -10.50
N PHE A 197 -0.50 12.03 -10.77
CA PHE A 197 0.30 10.85 -11.11
C PHE A 197 1.26 11.10 -12.26
N SER A 198 0.77 11.76 -13.32
CA SER A 198 1.62 12.12 -14.46
C SER A 198 2.75 13.08 -14.07
N LEU A 199 2.48 14.06 -13.22
CA LEU A 199 3.49 14.96 -12.67
C LEU A 199 4.56 14.18 -11.91
N LEU A 200 4.14 13.33 -10.96
CA LEU A 200 5.04 12.53 -10.12
C LEU A 200 5.93 11.62 -10.96
N ILE A 201 5.34 10.85 -11.86
CA ILE A 201 6.06 9.86 -12.68
C ILE A 201 7.01 10.55 -13.65
N ASN A 202 6.65 11.71 -14.22
CA ASN A 202 7.52 12.42 -15.16
C ASN A 202 8.71 13.10 -14.48
N LYS A 203 8.59 13.53 -13.23
CA LYS A 203 9.61 14.39 -12.59
C LYS A 203 10.41 13.70 -11.49
N TYR A 204 9.80 12.77 -10.77
CA TYR A 204 10.36 12.33 -9.51
C TYR A 204 10.52 10.83 -9.36
N VAL A 205 9.58 10.04 -9.94
CA VAL A 205 9.50 8.60 -9.73
C VAL A 205 10.49 7.86 -10.62
N ASP A 206 11.29 7.01 -10.01
CA ASP A 206 12.28 6.17 -10.69
C ASP A 206 11.71 4.80 -11.07
N ILE A 207 10.84 4.24 -10.23
CA ILE A 207 10.28 2.90 -10.39
C ILE A 207 8.76 2.96 -10.21
N VAL A 208 8.01 2.47 -11.20
CA VAL A 208 6.54 2.43 -11.16
C VAL A 208 6.06 0.99 -11.13
N PHE A 209 5.18 0.69 -10.17
CA PHE A 209 4.42 -0.55 -10.11
C PHE A 209 2.96 -0.26 -10.46
N ALA A 210 2.40 -1.01 -11.39
CA ALA A 210 0.99 -0.98 -11.75
C ALA A 210 0.47 -2.40 -11.99
N ASN A 211 -0.82 -2.62 -11.76
CA ASN A 211 -1.51 -3.77 -12.35
C ASN A 211 -2.10 -3.38 -13.72
N GLU A 212 -2.76 -4.31 -14.39
CA GLU A 212 -3.33 -4.10 -15.72
C GLU A 212 -4.41 -3.01 -15.76
N GLU A 213 -5.25 -2.93 -14.70
CA GLU A 213 -6.32 -1.94 -14.60
C GLU A 213 -5.78 -0.53 -14.31
N GLU A 214 -4.80 -0.42 -13.42
CA GLU A 214 -4.10 0.81 -13.11
C GLU A 214 -3.32 1.33 -14.32
N ALA A 215 -2.59 0.46 -14.99
CA ALA A 215 -1.84 0.80 -16.20
C ALA A 215 -2.78 1.26 -17.34
N LYS A 216 -3.95 0.61 -17.47
CA LYS A 216 -4.99 1.01 -18.42
C LYS A 216 -5.64 2.34 -18.05
N ALA A 217 -5.95 2.57 -16.77
CA ALA A 217 -6.48 3.85 -16.29
C ALA A 217 -5.52 5.00 -16.58
N PHE A 218 -4.21 4.79 -16.36
CA PHE A 218 -3.19 5.81 -16.58
C PHE A 218 -2.87 6.08 -18.05
N THR A 219 -2.93 5.06 -18.92
CA THR A 219 -2.43 5.17 -20.31
C THR A 219 -3.51 5.04 -21.38
N GLY A 220 -4.68 4.51 -21.04
CA GLY A 220 -5.72 4.10 -21.99
C GLY A 220 -5.33 2.90 -22.87
N LYS A 221 -4.29 2.14 -22.49
CA LYS A 221 -3.69 1.08 -23.30
C LYS A 221 -3.75 -0.27 -22.60
N GLU A 222 -3.65 -1.34 -23.40
CA GLU A 222 -3.49 -2.70 -22.87
C GLU A 222 -2.09 -2.88 -22.23
N PRO A 223 -1.89 -3.85 -21.33
CA PRO A 223 -0.73 -3.91 -20.41
C PRO A 223 0.64 -3.75 -21.08
N LYS A 224 0.87 -4.44 -22.20
CA LYS A 224 2.17 -4.38 -22.89
C LYS A 224 2.43 -3.02 -23.55
N GLU A 225 1.41 -2.39 -24.13
CA GLU A 225 1.53 -1.05 -24.69
C GLU A 225 1.64 0.00 -23.57
N ALA A 226 0.88 -0.17 -22.47
CA ALA A 226 0.92 0.67 -21.30
C ALA A 226 2.33 0.69 -20.67
N LEU A 227 2.97 -0.48 -20.56
CA LEU A 227 4.37 -0.59 -20.12
C LEU A 227 5.28 0.33 -20.92
N GLY A 228 5.13 0.32 -22.27
CA GLY A 228 5.94 1.15 -23.16
C GLY A 228 5.70 2.66 -22.99
N VAL A 229 4.49 3.07 -22.57
CA VAL A 229 4.17 4.48 -22.25
C VAL A 229 4.76 4.88 -20.91
N ILE A 230 4.59 4.06 -19.86
CA ILE A 230 5.10 4.34 -18.51
C ILE A 230 6.63 4.36 -18.51
N ALA A 231 7.28 3.40 -19.16
CA ALA A 231 8.75 3.28 -19.21
C ALA A 231 9.47 4.43 -19.93
N LYS A 232 8.75 5.28 -20.68
CA LYS A 232 9.32 6.52 -21.23
C LYS A 232 9.46 7.64 -20.20
N LYS A 233 8.85 7.47 -19.03
CA LYS A 233 8.69 8.49 -18.00
C LYS A 233 9.47 8.18 -16.72
N CYS A 234 9.91 6.92 -16.54
CA CYS A 234 10.65 6.45 -15.37
C CYS A 234 11.78 5.50 -15.77
N SER A 235 12.65 5.17 -14.81
CA SER A 235 13.80 4.28 -15.05
C SER A 235 13.37 2.82 -15.22
N ILE A 236 12.40 2.38 -14.42
CA ILE A 236 11.85 1.01 -14.45
C ILE A 236 10.32 1.09 -14.37
N ALA A 237 9.66 0.46 -15.31
CA ALA A 237 8.20 0.27 -15.28
C ALA A 237 7.87 -1.21 -15.12
N ILE A 238 6.87 -1.51 -14.29
CA ILE A 238 6.35 -2.86 -14.04
C ILE A 238 4.84 -2.83 -14.24
N VAL A 239 4.33 -3.77 -15.05
CA VAL A 239 2.89 -4.01 -15.19
C VAL A 239 2.60 -5.46 -14.84
N LYS A 240 1.92 -5.66 -13.71
CA LYS A 240 1.47 -6.95 -13.19
C LYS A 240 0.24 -7.39 -13.99
N VAL A 241 0.18 -8.65 -14.43
CA VAL A 241 -0.91 -9.21 -15.26
C VAL A 241 -1.46 -10.51 -14.65
N GLY A 242 -1.70 -10.47 -13.36
CA GLY A 242 -2.30 -11.56 -12.60
C GLY A 242 -1.57 -12.90 -12.78
N ALA A 243 -2.32 -13.94 -13.12
CA ALA A 243 -1.78 -15.28 -13.31
C ALA A 243 -0.80 -15.40 -14.50
N GLU A 244 -0.77 -14.42 -15.40
CA GLU A 244 0.19 -14.39 -16.50
C GLU A 244 1.58 -13.87 -16.09
N GLY A 245 1.72 -13.32 -14.87
CA GLY A 245 2.97 -12.80 -14.33
C GLY A 245 3.10 -11.28 -14.45
N SER A 246 4.17 -10.80 -15.06
CA SER A 246 4.42 -9.36 -15.19
C SER A 246 5.26 -9.02 -16.42
N TYR A 247 5.07 -7.82 -16.94
CA TYR A 247 5.94 -7.17 -17.90
C TYR A 247 6.81 -6.14 -17.19
N ILE A 248 8.10 -6.14 -17.45
CA ILE A 248 9.07 -5.24 -16.82
C ILE A 248 9.89 -4.60 -17.93
N ARG A 249 10.13 -3.29 -17.82
CA ARG A 249 10.99 -2.57 -18.76
C ARG A 249 11.93 -1.63 -18.03
N LYS A 250 13.23 -1.74 -18.38
CA LYS A 250 14.31 -0.86 -17.92
C LYS A 250 15.06 -0.33 -19.15
N GLY A 251 14.91 0.93 -19.46
CA GLY A 251 15.47 1.52 -20.68
C GLY A 251 14.97 0.84 -21.95
N THR A 252 15.85 0.17 -22.69
CA THR A 252 15.52 -0.57 -23.92
C THR A 252 15.24 -2.06 -23.67
N GLU A 253 15.58 -2.58 -22.48
CA GLU A 253 15.38 -3.97 -22.13
C GLU A 253 13.94 -4.19 -21.64
N GLU A 254 13.28 -5.18 -22.21
CA GLU A 254 11.92 -5.59 -21.85
C GLU A 254 11.90 -7.12 -21.62
N ILE A 255 11.33 -7.52 -20.49
CA ILE A 255 11.16 -8.91 -20.14
C ILE A 255 9.73 -9.22 -19.72
N LYS A 256 9.27 -10.43 -19.98
CA LYS A 256 8.05 -11.00 -19.36
C LYS A 256 8.51 -12.06 -18.37
N VAL A 257 8.04 -11.95 -17.14
CA VAL A 257 8.26 -12.96 -16.08
C VAL A 257 6.93 -13.65 -15.85
N SER A 258 6.89 -14.98 -16.05
CA SER A 258 5.68 -15.77 -15.80
C SER A 258 5.42 -15.92 -14.30
N ALA A 259 4.15 -15.95 -13.90
CA ALA A 259 3.80 -16.31 -12.54
C ALA A 259 4.15 -17.78 -12.24
N ILE A 260 4.48 -18.06 -10.98
CA ILE A 260 4.61 -19.44 -10.51
C ILE A 260 3.19 -19.99 -10.33
N PRO A 261 2.83 -21.09 -10.99
CA PRO A 261 1.52 -21.69 -10.84
C PRO A 261 1.24 -22.11 -9.39
N VAL A 262 0.04 -21.82 -8.90
CA VAL A 262 -0.44 -22.29 -7.59
C VAL A 262 -1.64 -23.23 -7.79
N GLU A 263 -1.72 -24.29 -7.00
CA GLU A 263 -2.81 -25.27 -7.11
C GLU A 263 -4.17 -24.66 -6.73
N LYS A 264 -4.17 -23.77 -5.74
CA LYS A 264 -5.38 -23.10 -5.25
C LYS A 264 -5.05 -21.68 -4.78
N VAL A 265 -5.77 -20.71 -5.30
CA VAL A 265 -5.76 -19.35 -4.76
C VAL A 265 -6.65 -19.34 -3.51
N VAL A 266 -6.08 -18.99 -2.36
CA VAL A 266 -6.80 -18.88 -1.08
C VAL A 266 -7.16 -17.43 -0.82
N ASP A 267 -6.23 -16.51 -1.10
CA ASP A 267 -6.35 -15.09 -0.82
C ASP A 267 -5.41 -14.31 -1.74
N THR A 268 -5.88 -13.21 -2.30
CA THR A 268 -5.09 -12.32 -3.17
C THR A 268 -4.77 -10.98 -2.51
N THR A 269 -5.21 -10.78 -1.25
CA THR A 269 -4.92 -9.53 -0.51
C THR A 269 -3.42 -9.36 -0.35
N GLY A 270 -2.92 -8.19 -0.69
CA GLY A 270 -1.50 -7.87 -0.61
C GLY A 270 -0.61 -8.55 -1.67
N ALA A 271 -1.18 -9.30 -2.63
CA ALA A 271 -0.37 -9.96 -3.67
C ALA A 271 0.48 -8.96 -4.45
N GLY A 272 -0.06 -7.77 -4.75
CA GLY A 272 0.67 -6.66 -5.37
C GLY A 272 1.80 -6.14 -4.49
N ASP A 273 1.53 -6.01 -3.18
CA ASP A 273 2.48 -5.52 -2.18
C ASP A 273 3.66 -6.47 -2.03
N TYR A 274 3.39 -7.78 -1.90
CA TYR A 274 4.43 -8.80 -1.81
C TYR A 274 5.18 -9.01 -3.13
N PHE A 275 4.54 -8.78 -4.28
CA PHE A 275 5.26 -8.71 -5.55
C PHE A 275 6.28 -7.56 -5.54
N ALA A 276 5.87 -6.36 -5.10
CA ALA A 276 6.78 -5.22 -4.96
C ALA A 276 7.94 -5.53 -4.00
N SER A 277 7.66 -6.23 -2.88
CA SER A 277 8.69 -6.70 -1.95
C SER A 277 9.74 -7.56 -2.64
N GLY A 278 9.30 -8.60 -3.36
CA GLY A 278 10.21 -9.52 -4.06
C GLY A 278 11.03 -8.80 -5.14
N PHE A 279 10.42 -7.89 -5.89
CA PHE A 279 11.09 -7.11 -6.91
C PHE A 279 12.16 -6.18 -6.32
N LEU A 280 11.78 -5.39 -5.30
CA LEU A 280 12.69 -4.46 -4.63
C LEU A 280 13.83 -5.20 -3.91
N TYR A 281 13.55 -6.36 -3.31
CA TYR A 281 14.59 -7.21 -2.73
C TYR A 281 15.62 -7.60 -3.78
N GLY A 282 15.19 -8.04 -4.97
CA GLY A 282 16.09 -8.38 -6.08
C GLY A 282 16.93 -7.21 -6.58
N LEU A 283 16.48 -5.95 -6.41
CA LEU A 283 17.27 -4.76 -6.76
C LEU A 283 18.36 -4.44 -5.71
N THR A 284 18.18 -4.87 -4.47
CA THR A 284 19.13 -4.59 -3.37
C THR A 284 20.21 -5.68 -3.21
N CYS A 285 20.04 -6.81 -3.88
CA CYS A 285 21.01 -7.91 -3.96
C CYS A 285 21.97 -7.71 -5.13
#